data_7b580324fd214e7548bdcc305eec035f
#
_entry.id   7b580324fd214e7548bdcc305eec035f
#
_cell.length_a   1.000
_cell.length_b   1.000
_cell.length_c   1.000
_cell.angle_alpha   90.00
_cell.angle_beta   90.00
_cell.angle_gamma   90.00
#
_symmetry.space_group_name_H-M   'P 1'
#
loop_
_entity.id
_entity.type
_entity.pdbx_description
1 polymer ?
#
loop_
_entity_poly.entity_id
_entity_poly.type
_entity_poly.pdbx_seq_one_letter_code
_entity_poly.pdbx_strand_id
1 'polypeptide(L)'
;MGTVEQTPQATQGKALDQAASLRDLVSSRKKTSSRFEGLRSIAVVSGKGGVGKTNLSVNLALAMSEMGFRTAILDADLGLANADLLLGIVPRYHLGHVIRGEREIDEILLPIGDKVSLIPGGAGVQELADLDEQQQSHLIEKLSALEGKV
;
A
#
# COMPACT_ATOMS: atom_id res chain seq x y z
N MET A 1 -65.31 -15.99 -36.22
CA MET A 1 -64.06 -16.75 -36.21
C MET A 1 -62.93 -15.75 -36.47
N GLY A 2 -62.24 -15.29 -35.47
CA GLY A 2 -61.13 -14.36 -35.57
C GLY A 2 -60.09 -14.83 -34.53
N THR A 3 -59.01 -15.37 -35.05
CA THR A 3 -57.86 -15.87 -34.31
C THR A 3 -57.00 -14.68 -33.90
N VAL A 4 -56.85 -14.46 -32.59
CA VAL A 4 -55.95 -13.43 -32.05
C VAL A 4 -54.55 -14.04 -31.95
N GLU A 5 -53.66 -13.51 -32.74
CA GLU A 5 -52.23 -13.84 -32.76
C GLU A 5 -51.53 -13.17 -31.55
N GLN A 6 -51.00 -13.96 -30.62
CA GLN A 6 -50.23 -13.48 -29.49
C GLN A 6 -48.78 -13.30 -29.94
N THR A 7 -48.30 -12.07 -29.87
CA THR A 7 -46.90 -11.70 -30.07
C THR A 7 -46.08 -12.10 -28.82
N PRO A 8 -44.92 -12.76 -28.95
CA PRO A 8 -44.08 -13.09 -27.82
C PRO A 8 -43.39 -11.84 -27.28
N GLN A 9 -43.54 -11.56 -26.00
CA GLN A 9 -42.79 -10.53 -25.28
C GLN A 9 -41.31 -10.89 -25.24
N ALA A 10 -40.50 -10.01 -25.81
CA ALA A 10 -39.03 -10.08 -25.70
C ALA A 10 -38.58 -9.92 -24.24
N THR A 11 -37.99 -10.96 -23.72
CA THR A 11 -37.30 -10.96 -22.43
C THR A 11 -36.09 -10.01 -22.56
N GLN A 12 -36.20 -8.81 -21.98
CA GLN A 12 -35.04 -7.91 -21.82
C GLN A 12 -34.02 -8.58 -20.91
N GLY A 13 -32.96 -9.11 -21.50
CA GLY A 13 -31.79 -9.59 -20.81
C GLY A 13 -31.17 -8.45 -20.00
N LYS A 14 -31.17 -8.60 -18.67
CA LYS A 14 -30.51 -7.71 -17.73
C LYS A 14 -29.01 -7.70 -18.09
N ALA A 15 -28.55 -6.64 -18.75
CA ALA A 15 -27.14 -6.45 -19.01
C ALA A 15 -26.43 -6.47 -17.66
N LEU A 16 -25.57 -7.46 -17.46
CA LEU A 16 -24.69 -7.54 -16.28
C LEU A 16 -23.82 -6.28 -16.27
N ASP A 17 -24.09 -5.37 -15.34
CA ASP A 17 -23.28 -4.18 -15.16
C ASP A 17 -21.89 -4.59 -14.64
N GLN A 18 -20.97 -4.85 -15.57
CA GLN A 18 -19.57 -5.21 -15.26
C GLN A 18 -18.85 -4.10 -14.47
N ALA A 19 -19.38 -2.89 -14.47
CA ALA A 19 -18.85 -1.78 -13.68
C ALA A 19 -19.36 -1.76 -12.23
N ALA A 20 -20.39 -2.55 -11.88
CA ALA A 20 -20.91 -2.60 -10.52
C ALA A 20 -19.87 -3.13 -9.54
N SER A 21 -19.19 -4.23 -9.87
CA SER A 21 -18.12 -4.80 -9.06
C SER A 21 -16.92 -3.85 -8.90
N LEU A 22 -16.60 -3.07 -9.94
CA LEU A 22 -15.55 -2.04 -9.85
C LEU A 22 -15.97 -0.85 -8.98
N ARG A 23 -17.25 -0.43 -9.05
CA ARG A 23 -17.77 0.62 -8.16
C ARG A 23 -17.79 0.18 -6.70
N ASP A 24 -18.12 -1.08 -6.43
CA ASP A 24 -18.11 -1.65 -5.08
C ASP A 24 -16.68 -1.76 -4.53
N LEU A 25 -15.71 -2.14 -5.37
CA LEU A 25 -14.29 -2.12 -5.02
C LEU A 25 -13.76 -0.70 -4.73
N VAL A 26 -14.18 0.28 -5.50
CA VAL A 26 -13.79 1.69 -5.27
C VAL A 26 -14.48 2.27 -4.03
N SER A 27 -15.74 1.90 -3.78
CA SER A 27 -16.48 2.37 -2.60
C SER A 27 -15.99 1.72 -1.28
N SER A 28 -15.54 0.46 -1.33
CA SER A 28 -14.91 -0.18 -0.17
C SER A 28 -13.53 0.41 0.13
N ARG A 29 -12.75 0.80 -0.90
CA ARG A 29 -11.50 1.56 -0.71
C ARG A 29 -11.72 2.94 -0.06
N LYS A 30 -12.83 3.62 -0.30
CA LYS A 30 -13.15 4.90 0.34
C LYS A 30 -13.34 4.79 1.86
N LYS A 31 -13.76 3.65 2.38
CA LYS A 31 -13.89 3.42 3.83
C LYS A 31 -12.54 3.26 4.54
N THR A 32 -11.48 2.90 3.83
CA THR A 32 -10.13 2.76 4.41
C THR A 32 -9.40 4.11 4.50
N SER A 33 -9.80 5.12 3.71
CA SER A 33 -9.15 6.44 3.69
C SER A 33 -9.46 7.31 4.92
N SER A 34 -10.43 6.95 5.77
CA SER A 34 -10.74 7.69 6.99
C SER A 34 -9.83 7.35 8.20
N ARG A 35 -8.92 6.39 8.05
CA ARG A 35 -7.98 6.00 9.12
C ARG A 35 -6.68 6.82 9.13
N PHE A 36 -6.44 7.63 8.12
CA PHE A 36 -5.24 8.44 7.96
C PHE A 36 -5.60 9.93 7.88
N GLU A 37 -6.24 10.47 8.91
CA GLU A 37 -6.49 11.91 9.02
C GLU A 37 -5.16 12.62 9.33
N GLY A 38 -4.46 13.10 8.32
CA GLY A 38 -3.18 13.81 8.49
C GLY A 38 -2.00 13.15 7.79
N LEU A 39 -1.99 11.81 7.64
CA LEU A 39 -0.96 11.10 6.91
C LEU A 39 -1.33 10.97 5.42
N ARG A 40 -0.44 11.37 4.53
CA ARG A 40 -0.61 11.19 3.07
C ARG A 40 0.30 10.08 2.59
N SER A 41 -0.25 9.12 1.84
CA SER A 41 0.52 8.04 1.24
C SER A 41 0.62 8.20 -0.27
N ILE A 42 1.82 7.93 -0.81
CA ILE A 42 2.12 7.91 -2.25
C ILE A 42 2.67 6.52 -2.57
N ALA A 43 2.01 5.81 -3.48
CA ALA A 43 2.48 4.50 -3.93
C ALA A 43 3.21 4.64 -5.27
N VAL A 44 4.46 4.17 -5.32
CA VAL A 44 5.27 4.06 -6.54
C VAL A 44 5.23 2.62 -7.02
N VAL A 45 4.48 2.35 -8.08
CA VAL A 45 4.23 1.00 -8.60
C VAL A 45 4.66 0.86 -10.04
N SER A 46 5.08 -0.35 -10.43
CA SER A 46 5.40 -0.70 -11.82
C SER A 46 5.24 -2.21 -12.03
N GLY A 47 4.71 -2.60 -13.18
CA GLY A 47 4.62 -4.00 -13.60
C GLY A 47 5.96 -4.62 -14.04
N LYS A 48 7.05 -3.84 -14.07
CA LYS A 48 8.39 -4.32 -14.48
C LYS A 48 9.41 -4.04 -13.39
N GLY A 49 10.27 -5.03 -13.09
CA GLY A 49 11.41 -4.86 -12.20
C GLY A 49 12.51 -3.98 -12.82
N GLY A 50 13.36 -3.38 -11.98
CA GLY A 50 14.53 -2.63 -12.42
C GLY A 50 14.28 -1.28 -13.08
N VAL A 51 13.05 -0.75 -13.08
CA VAL A 51 12.71 0.55 -13.71
C VAL A 51 13.01 1.76 -12.83
N GLY A 52 13.57 1.56 -11.65
CA GLY A 52 13.98 2.65 -10.76
C GLY A 52 12.93 3.08 -9.73
N LYS A 53 11.94 2.24 -9.38
CA LYS A 53 10.94 2.55 -8.34
C LYS A 53 11.59 3.03 -7.04
N THR A 54 12.51 2.25 -6.49
CA THR A 54 13.22 2.56 -5.24
C THR A 54 14.00 3.87 -5.33
N ASN A 55 14.73 4.09 -6.43
CA ASN A 55 15.43 5.35 -6.68
C ASN A 55 14.46 6.53 -6.70
N LEU A 56 13.33 6.41 -7.41
CA LEU A 56 12.31 7.46 -7.47
C LEU A 56 11.75 7.74 -6.09
N SER A 57 11.39 6.70 -5.32
CA SER A 57 10.82 6.84 -3.97
C SER A 57 11.78 7.54 -3.02
N VAL A 58 13.05 7.14 -3.01
CA VAL A 58 14.09 7.75 -2.15
C VAL A 58 14.30 9.21 -2.51
N ASN A 59 14.50 9.52 -3.80
CA ASN A 59 14.71 10.90 -4.23
C ASN A 59 13.48 11.78 -4.00
N LEU A 60 12.27 11.25 -4.20
CA LEU A 60 11.04 11.98 -3.90
C LEU A 60 10.95 12.31 -2.41
N ALA A 61 11.23 11.36 -1.53
CA ALA A 61 11.20 11.57 -0.08
C ALA A 61 12.24 12.61 0.36
N LEU A 62 13.45 12.58 -0.21
CA LEU A 62 14.49 13.58 0.04
C LEU A 62 14.05 14.97 -0.42
N ALA A 63 13.52 15.11 -1.63
CA ALA A 63 13.01 16.37 -2.14
C ALA A 63 11.86 16.93 -1.29
N MET A 64 10.93 16.07 -0.82
CA MET A 64 9.87 16.48 0.09
C MET A 64 10.42 16.95 1.44
N SER A 65 11.47 16.30 1.94
CA SER A 65 12.16 16.73 3.16
C SER A 65 12.75 18.13 3.04
N GLU A 66 13.39 18.44 1.91
CA GLU A 66 13.89 19.79 1.61
C GLU A 66 12.77 20.83 1.56
N MET A 67 11.57 20.44 1.14
CA MET A 67 10.37 21.28 1.17
C MET A 67 9.76 21.42 2.58
N GLY A 68 10.33 20.75 3.58
CA GLY A 68 9.90 20.83 4.97
C GLY A 68 8.96 19.69 5.43
N PHE A 69 8.56 18.79 4.54
CA PHE A 69 7.71 17.66 4.91
C PHE A 69 8.52 16.58 5.65
N ARG A 70 7.87 15.96 6.63
CA ARG A 70 8.37 14.73 7.27
C ARG A 70 7.87 13.56 6.45
N THR A 71 8.75 12.62 6.12
CA THR A 71 8.43 11.50 5.23
C THR A 71 8.98 10.19 5.75
N ALA A 72 8.24 9.10 5.54
CA ALA A 72 8.75 7.75 5.69
C ALA A 72 8.69 7.01 4.35
N ILE A 73 9.74 6.31 4.02
CA ILE A 73 9.79 5.39 2.89
C ILE A 73 9.48 4.01 3.43
N LEU A 74 8.39 3.39 2.95
CA LEU A 74 8.11 1.98 3.18
C LEU A 74 8.59 1.19 1.96
N ASP A 75 9.63 0.37 2.14
CA ASP A 75 10.06 -0.56 1.10
C ASP A 75 9.21 -1.83 1.18
N ALA A 76 8.20 -1.89 0.31
CA ALA A 76 7.26 -2.99 0.22
C ALA A 76 7.56 -3.95 -0.95
N ASP A 77 8.77 -3.93 -1.51
CA ASP A 77 9.20 -4.92 -2.52
C ASP A 77 9.57 -6.23 -1.84
N LEU A 78 8.58 -7.13 -1.73
CA LEU A 78 8.60 -8.35 -0.91
C LEU A 78 9.65 -9.39 -1.31
N GLY A 79 10.19 -9.29 -2.52
CA GLY A 79 11.22 -10.21 -3.03
C GLY A 79 12.62 -9.62 -3.06
N LEU A 80 12.70 -8.31 -3.24
CA LEU A 80 13.93 -7.59 -3.55
C LEU A 80 13.93 -6.20 -2.90
N ALA A 81 13.61 -6.11 -1.60
CA ALA A 81 13.77 -4.88 -0.86
C ALA A 81 15.20 -4.38 -1.02
N ASN A 82 15.37 -3.19 -1.61
CA ASN A 82 16.68 -2.66 -2.02
C ASN A 82 16.92 -1.22 -1.52
N ALA A 83 15.98 -0.63 -0.80
CA ALA A 83 16.14 0.74 -0.32
C ALA A 83 17.29 0.86 0.68
N ASP A 84 17.46 -0.13 1.53
CA ASP A 84 18.58 -0.25 2.48
C ASP A 84 19.93 -0.36 1.76
N LEU A 85 20.01 -1.19 0.72
CA LEU A 85 21.23 -1.33 -0.11
C LEU A 85 21.56 -0.02 -0.84
N LEU A 86 20.55 0.64 -1.42
CA LEU A 86 20.73 1.92 -2.10
C LEU A 86 21.25 3.01 -1.16
N LEU A 87 20.82 2.98 0.10
CA LEU A 87 21.19 3.93 1.13
C LEU A 87 22.46 3.53 1.90
N GLY A 88 23.02 2.33 1.63
CA GLY A 88 24.20 1.80 2.34
C GLY A 88 23.94 1.51 3.81
N ILE A 89 22.69 1.16 4.17
CA ILE A 89 22.24 0.89 5.53
C ILE A 89 22.06 -0.60 5.71
N VAL A 90 22.43 -1.12 6.87
CA VAL A 90 22.15 -2.50 7.28
C VAL A 90 21.12 -2.48 8.41
N PRO A 91 19.82 -2.70 8.10
CA PRO A 91 18.77 -2.69 9.12
C PRO A 91 18.93 -3.87 10.06
N ARG A 92 18.82 -3.61 11.37
CA ARG A 92 18.80 -4.69 12.39
C ARG A 92 17.42 -5.37 12.40
N TYR A 93 16.38 -4.61 12.20
CA TYR A 93 14.99 -5.05 12.21
C TYR A 93 14.28 -4.52 10.96
N HIS A 94 13.23 -5.22 10.54
CA HIS A 94 12.46 -4.92 9.34
C HIS A 94 10.98 -5.24 9.57
N LEU A 95 10.14 -4.94 8.60
CA LEU A 95 8.68 -5.05 8.69
C LEU A 95 8.20 -6.46 9.09
N GLY A 96 8.91 -7.51 8.67
CA GLY A 96 8.60 -8.89 9.09
C GLY A 96 8.62 -9.08 10.63
N HIS A 97 9.49 -8.38 11.36
CA HIS A 97 9.50 -8.43 12.84
C HIS A 97 8.25 -7.78 13.44
N VAL A 98 7.73 -6.72 12.79
CA VAL A 98 6.49 -6.06 13.22
C VAL A 98 5.28 -6.96 12.97
N ILE A 99 5.22 -7.63 11.82
CA ILE A 99 4.14 -8.55 11.44
C ILE A 99 4.08 -9.73 12.41
N ARG A 100 5.23 -10.26 12.83
CA ARG A 100 5.31 -11.34 13.82
C ARG A 100 5.12 -10.88 15.27
N GLY A 101 4.92 -9.56 15.50
CA GLY A 101 4.76 -9.00 16.83
C GLY A 101 6.05 -8.99 17.68
N GLU A 102 7.20 -9.14 17.05
CA GLU A 102 8.50 -9.16 17.72
C GLU A 102 9.03 -7.75 18.01
N ARG A 103 8.57 -6.76 17.24
CA ARG A 103 8.96 -5.35 17.33
C ARG A 103 7.78 -4.41 17.04
N GLU A 104 7.84 -3.21 17.62
CA GLU A 104 6.95 -2.12 17.27
C GLU A 104 7.46 -1.37 16.04
N ILE A 105 6.56 -0.67 15.34
CA ILE A 105 6.90 0.06 14.10
C ILE A 105 7.97 1.14 14.34
N ASP A 106 7.96 1.77 15.50
CA ASP A 106 8.93 2.79 15.89
C ASP A 106 10.35 2.22 16.06
N GLU A 107 10.48 0.96 16.46
CA GLU A 107 11.76 0.31 16.68
C GLU A 107 12.49 -0.05 15.38
N ILE A 108 11.74 -0.13 14.28
CA ILE A 108 12.28 -0.43 12.94
C ILE A 108 12.44 0.81 12.06
N LEU A 109 11.94 1.97 12.51
CA LEU A 109 12.02 3.23 11.78
C LEU A 109 13.47 3.75 11.81
N LEU A 110 14.12 3.79 10.67
CA LEU A 110 15.50 4.22 10.54
C LEU A 110 15.59 5.64 9.98
N PRO A 111 16.12 6.62 10.72
CA PRO A 111 16.36 7.95 10.19
C PRO A 111 17.46 7.89 9.12
N ILE A 112 17.18 8.45 7.94
CA ILE A 112 18.11 8.51 6.80
C ILE A 112 18.43 9.96 6.39
N GLY A 113 17.79 10.90 7.06
CA GLY A 113 17.95 12.34 6.88
C GLY A 113 17.25 13.08 8.00
N ASP A 114 17.27 14.41 7.93
CA ASP A 114 16.68 15.27 8.97
C ASP A 114 15.17 15.01 9.17
N LYS A 115 14.45 14.82 8.06
CA LYS A 115 12.99 14.59 8.05
C LYS A 115 12.58 13.36 7.25
N VAL A 116 13.51 12.47 6.95
CA VAL A 116 13.25 11.25 6.18
C VAL A 116 13.65 10.03 7.00
N SER A 117 12.75 9.06 7.04
CA SER A 117 12.98 7.78 7.67
C SER A 117 12.70 6.64 6.69
N LEU A 118 13.36 5.51 6.88
CA LEU A 118 13.13 4.27 6.16
C LEU A 118 12.44 3.27 7.07
N ILE A 119 11.41 2.61 6.59
CA ILE A 119 10.82 1.38 7.14
C ILE A 119 11.32 0.23 6.25
N PRO A 120 12.29 -0.55 6.69
CA PRO A 120 12.85 -1.63 5.87
C PRO A 120 11.82 -2.75 5.66
N GLY A 121 11.61 -3.17 4.42
CA GLY A 121 10.71 -4.27 4.10
C GLY A 121 11.23 -5.63 4.55
N GLY A 122 12.52 -5.84 4.44
CA GLY A 122 13.20 -7.12 4.67
C GLY A 122 13.21 -8.01 3.42
N ALA A 123 14.39 -8.24 2.89
CA ALA A 123 14.56 -9.12 1.73
C ALA A 123 14.15 -10.57 2.07
N GLY A 124 13.29 -11.17 1.23
CA GLY A 124 12.86 -12.57 1.38
C GLY A 124 11.77 -12.80 2.43
N VAL A 125 11.12 -11.76 2.94
CA VAL A 125 9.98 -11.91 3.86
C VAL A 125 8.73 -12.25 3.04
N GLN A 126 8.52 -13.53 2.76
CA GLN A 126 7.35 -14.03 2.02
C GLN A 126 6.03 -13.73 2.76
N GLU A 127 6.08 -13.62 4.08
CA GLU A 127 4.94 -13.31 4.94
C GLU A 127 4.21 -12.02 4.55
N LEU A 128 4.91 -11.04 3.97
CA LEU A 128 4.30 -9.81 3.47
C LEU A 128 3.41 -10.01 2.23
N ALA A 129 3.73 -11.03 1.41
CA ALA A 129 2.95 -11.35 0.21
C ALA A 129 1.64 -12.07 0.55
N ASP A 130 1.64 -12.81 1.66
CA ASP A 130 0.57 -13.74 2.05
C ASP A 130 -0.20 -13.25 3.29
N LEU A 131 -0.16 -11.94 3.59
CA LEU A 131 -0.90 -11.36 4.73
C LEU A 131 -2.41 -11.61 4.58
N ASP A 132 -3.02 -12.21 5.59
CA ASP A 132 -4.47 -12.27 5.71
C ASP A 132 -5.08 -10.89 6.04
N GLU A 133 -6.41 -10.79 5.98
CA GLU A 133 -7.12 -9.51 6.22
C GLU A 133 -6.87 -8.95 7.62
N GLN A 134 -6.67 -9.80 8.62
CA GLN A 134 -6.43 -9.38 10.00
C GLN A 134 -5.01 -8.81 10.14
N GLN A 135 -4.03 -9.49 9.56
CA GLN A 135 -2.64 -9.05 9.53
C GLN A 135 -2.47 -7.74 8.75
N GLN A 136 -3.17 -7.60 7.62
CA GLN A 136 -3.20 -6.35 6.85
C GLN A 136 -3.80 -5.21 7.67
N SER A 137 -4.92 -5.45 8.35
CA SER A 137 -5.57 -4.44 9.20
C SER A 137 -4.66 -4.02 10.36
N HIS A 138 -3.99 -4.98 10.99
CA HIS A 138 -3.05 -4.73 12.07
C HIS A 138 -1.82 -3.93 11.60
N LEU A 139 -1.28 -4.28 10.44
CA LEU A 139 -0.16 -3.53 9.85
C LEU A 139 -0.56 -2.08 9.53
N ILE A 140 -1.75 -1.87 8.96
CA ILE A 140 -2.29 -0.53 8.68
C ILE A 140 -2.43 0.27 9.98
N GLU A 141 -2.90 -0.35 11.06
CA GLU A 141 -3.00 0.30 12.37
C GLU A 141 -1.63 0.71 12.90
N LYS A 142 -0.63 -0.17 12.83
CA LYS A 142 0.76 0.13 13.22
C LYS A 142 1.36 1.27 12.39
N LEU A 143 1.13 1.28 11.08
CA LEU A 143 1.57 2.37 10.21
C LEU A 143 0.86 3.69 10.53
N SER A 144 -0.42 3.64 10.91
CA SER A 144 -1.17 4.84 11.33
C SER A 144 -0.61 5.46 12.62
N ALA A 145 0.01 4.67 13.48
CA ALA A 145 0.67 5.16 14.70
C ALA A 145 1.91 6.04 14.42
N LEU A 146 2.37 6.09 13.16
CA LEU A 146 3.43 7.00 12.72
C LEU A 146 2.92 8.42 12.43
N GLU A 147 1.60 8.66 12.47
CA GLU A 147 1.03 10.00 12.29
C GLU A 147 1.64 10.99 13.29
N GLY A 148 2.08 12.13 12.79
CA GLY A 148 2.77 13.14 13.57
C GLY A 148 4.25 12.87 13.87
N LYS A 149 4.75 11.66 13.59
CA LYS A 149 6.17 11.29 13.71
C LYS A 149 6.90 11.42 12.36
N VAL A 150 6.17 11.18 11.29
CA VAL A 150 6.64 11.27 9.90
C VAL A 150 5.79 12.22 9.10
#